data_d9f77acb2b8bb93b1710b477a3659dfd
#
_entry.id   d9f77acb2b8bb93b1710b477a3659dfd
#
_cell.length_a   1.000
_cell.length_b   1.000
_cell.length_c   1.000
_cell.angle_alpha   90.00
_cell.angle_beta   90.00
_cell.angle_gamma   90.00
#
_symmetry.space_group_name_H-M   'P 1'
#
loop_
_entity.id
_entity.type
_entity.pdbx_description
1 polymer ?
#
loop_
_entity_poly.entity_id
_entity_poly.type
_entity_poly.pdbx_seq_one_letter_code
_entity_poly.pdbx_strand_id
1 'polypeptide(L)' 'MSLALEEAELSAMRGEIPVGAIIVDSQNNMVMARSGNRVEELKDPTAHAEILVIRETTRLLGTRIQSCDLYVTLEPC' A
#
# COMPACT_ATOMS: atom_id res chain seq x y z
N MET A 1 -8.01 -7.88 -2.82
CA MET A 1 -7.97 -7.88 -1.33
C MET A 1 -6.91 -8.79 -0.77
N SER A 2 -6.70 -9.96 -1.38
CA SER A 2 -5.66 -10.86 -0.87
C SER A 2 -4.26 -10.25 -0.89
N LEU A 3 -3.94 -9.44 -1.89
CA LEU A 3 -2.63 -8.78 -1.96
C LEU A 3 -2.45 -7.75 -0.84
N ALA A 4 -3.51 -6.99 -0.54
CA ALA A 4 -3.44 -6.03 0.57
C ALA A 4 -3.27 -6.76 1.90
N LEU A 5 -3.95 -7.90 2.07
CA LEU A 5 -3.82 -8.71 3.27
C LEU A 5 -2.41 -9.29 3.39
N GLU A 6 -1.82 -9.75 2.28
CA GLU A 6 -0.43 -10.21 2.28
C GLU A 6 0.52 -9.12 2.76
N GLU A 7 0.33 -7.89 2.26
CA GLU A 7 1.18 -6.77 2.69
C GLU A 7 1.00 -6.48 4.18
N ALA A 8 -0.24 -6.59 4.69
CA ALA A 8 -0.49 -6.42 6.11
C ALA A 8 0.25 -7.47 6.93
N GLU A 9 0.21 -8.72 6.48
CA GLU A 9 0.90 -9.82 7.18
C GLU A 9 2.42 -9.61 7.16
N LEU A 10 2.97 -9.20 6.04
CA LEU A 10 4.40 -8.92 5.93
C LEU A 10 4.81 -7.77 6.84
N SER A 11 3.96 -6.75 6.96
CA SER A 11 4.21 -5.64 7.88
C SER A 11 4.26 -6.13 9.33
N ALA A 12 3.30 -6.97 9.72
CA ALA A 12 3.28 -7.54 11.07
C ALA A 12 4.55 -8.33 11.35
N MET A 13 5.03 -9.08 10.37
CA MET A 13 6.26 -9.87 10.52
C MET A 13 7.49 -9.00 10.70
N ARG A 14 7.46 -7.77 10.21
CA ARG A 14 8.56 -6.81 10.37
C ARG A 14 8.45 -6.00 11.66
N GLY A 15 7.42 -6.23 12.48
CA GLY A 15 7.18 -5.44 13.68
C GLY A 15 6.44 -4.14 13.44
N GLU A 16 5.82 -4.00 12.27
CA GLU A 16 5.00 -2.84 11.93
C GLU A 16 3.56 -3.10 12.31
N ILE A 17 2.75 -2.03 12.34
CA ILE A 17 1.30 -2.19 12.45
C ILE A 17 0.82 -2.91 11.20
N PRO A 18 -0.03 -3.96 11.31
CA PRO A 18 -0.40 -4.80 10.17
C PRO A 18 -1.44 -4.15 9.26
N VAL A 19 -1.01 -3.18 8.50
CA VAL A 19 -1.83 -2.51 7.48
C VAL A 19 -1.18 -2.75 6.13
N GLY A 20 -1.98 -3.18 5.17
CA GLY A 20 -1.54 -3.35 3.79
C GLY A 20 -2.39 -2.53 2.84
N ALA A 21 -1.79 -2.08 1.75
CA ALA A 21 -2.49 -1.29 0.74
C ALA A 21 -2.01 -1.68 -0.65
N ILE A 22 -2.92 -1.63 -1.61
CA ILE A 22 -2.58 -1.77 -3.02
C ILE A 22 -3.33 -0.73 -3.82
N ILE A 23 -2.75 -0.33 -4.94
CA ILE A 23 -3.44 0.48 -5.94
C ILE A 23 -3.53 -0.32 -7.22
N VAL A 24 -4.72 -0.39 -7.79
CA VAL A 24 -5.02 -1.17 -8.99
C VAL A 24 -5.52 -0.22 -10.07
N ASP A 25 -4.95 -0.34 -11.27
CA ASP A 25 -5.50 0.33 -12.45
C ASP A 25 -6.74 -0.44 -12.89
N SER A 26 -7.90 0.15 -12.71
CA SER A 26 -9.17 -0.53 -12.97
C SER A 26 -9.41 -0.79 -14.46
N GLN A 27 -8.79 -0.03 -15.36
CA GLN A 27 -8.96 -0.22 -16.80
C GLN A 27 -8.19 -1.44 -17.29
N ASN A 28 -7.01 -1.69 -16.72
CA ASN A 28 -6.13 -2.76 -17.17
C ASN A 28 -6.02 -3.91 -16.17
N ASN A 29 -6.69 -3.82 -15.04
CA ASN A 29 -6.60 -4.81 -13.95
C ASN A 29 -5.15 -5.06 -13.52
N MET A 30 -4.36 -4.01 -13.46
CA MET A 30 -2.95 -4.12 -13.08
C MET A 30 -2.71 -3.52 -11.70
N VAL A 31 -1.95 -4.24 -10.88
CA VAL A 31 -1.49 -3.69 -9.60
C VAL A 31 -0.38 -2.70 -9.89
N MET A 32 -0.62 -1.43 -9.55
CA MET A 32 0.35 -0.35 -9.78
C MET A 32 1.35 -0.23 -8.65
N ALA A 33 0.89 -0.49 -7.42
CA ALA A 33 1.76 -0.43 -6.25
C ALA A 33 1.18 -1.27 -5.14
N ARG A 34 2.05 -1.80 -4.28
CA ARG A 34 1.62 -2.53 -3.08
C ARG A 34 2.62 -2.25 -1.97
N SER A 35 2.13 -2.11 -0.74
CA SER A 35 3.00 -1.89 0.40
C SER A 35 2.25 -2.18 1.70
N GLY A 36 3.02 -2.51 2.73
CA GLY A 36 2.56 -2.46 4.10
C GLY A 36 3.15 -1.24 4.80
N ASN A 37 2.76 -1.02 6.05
CA ASN A 37 3.34 0.04 6.87
C ASN A 37 4.84 -0.15 7.04
N ARG A 38 5.58 0.96 7.00
CA ARG A 38 7.04 0.98 7.18
C ARG A 38 7.48 2.10 8.10
N VAL A 39 6.62 2.51 9.02
CA VAL A 39 6.90 3.60 9.94
C VAL A 39 8.16 3.32 10.75
N GLU A 40 8.28 2.13 11.32
CA GLU A 40 9.43 1.77 12.14
C GLU A 40 10.67 1.51 11.28
N GLU A 41 10.48 0.82 10.16
CA GLU A 41 11.59 0.49 9.25
C GLU A 41 12.28 1.74 8.74
N LEU A 42 11.52 2.73 8.30
CA LEU A 42 12.02 3.96 7.69
C LEU A 42 12.22 5.08 8.71
N LYS A 43 11.80 4.87 9.95
CA LYS A 43 11.80 5.90 10.99
C LYS A 43 11.07 7.15 10.50
N ASP A 44 9.96 6.93 9.82
CA ASP A 44 9.18 7.99 9.17
C ASP A 44 7.72 7.81 9.58
N PRO A 45 7.18 8.71 10.42
CA PRO A 45 5.81 8.57 10.89
C PRO A 45 4.76 8.70 9.77
N THR A 46 5.18 9.14 8.57
CA THR A 46 4.27 9.20 7.43
C THR A 46 4.32 7.96 6.55
N ALA A 47 5.15 6.96 6.88
CA ALA A 47 5.32 5.77 6.05
C ALA A 47 4.21 4.75 6.27
N HIS A 48 2.96 5.22 6.20
CA HIS A 48 1.76 4.39 6.24
C HIS A 48 1.55 3.74 4.87
N ALA A 49 0.97 2.55 4.87
CA ALA A 49 0.82 1.75 3.65
C ALA A 49 0.12 2.54 2.53
N GLU A 50 -0.99 3.21 2.84
CA GLU A 50 -1.75 3.94 1.84
C GLU A 50 -0.96 5.11 1.25
N ILE A 51 -0.17 5.79 2.07
CA ILE A 51 0.65 6.90 1.60
C ILE A 51 1.77 6.37 0.71
N LEU A 52 2.39 5.26 1.08
CA LEU A 52 3.47 4.67 0.31
C LEU A 52 3.01 4.25 -1.08
N VAL A 53 1.83 3.61 -1.19
CA VAL A 53 1.33 3.19 -2.50
C VAL A 53 0.90 4.38 -3.35
N ILE A 54 0.33 5.42 -2.74
CA ILE A 54 -0.02 6.65 -3.47
C ILE A 54 1.24 7.32 -4.00
N ARG A 55 2.28 7.43 -3.19
CA ARG A 55 3.55 8.00 -3.63
C ARG A 55 4.16 7.23 -4.79
N GLU A 56 4.17 5.91 -4.70
CA GLU A 56 4.73 5.07 -5.76
C GLU A 56 3.93 5.20 -7.04
N THR A 57 2.61 5.19 -6.96
CA THR A 57 1.75 5.32 -8.13
C THR A 57 1.92 6.71 -8.75
N THR A 58 2.01 7.75 -7.93
CA THR A 58 2.24 9.11 -8.41
C THR A 58 3.59 9.21 -9.13
N ARG A 59 4.60 8.54 -8.60
CA ARG A 59 5.92 8.51 -9.24
C ARG A 59 5.85 7.91 -10.64
N LEU A 60 5.01 6.89 -10.82
CA LEU A 60 4.88 6.20 -12.11
C LEU A 60 3.98 6.94 -13.09
N LEU A 61 2.89 7.52 -12.60
CA LEU A 61 1.84 8.10 -13.44
C LEU A 61 1.74 9.63 -13.34
N GLY A 62 2.55 10.25 -12.52
CA GLY A 62 2.40 11.66 -12.19
C GLY A 62 1.11 11.84 -11.39
N THR A 63 0.37 12.90 -11.70
CA THR A 63 -0.89 13.15 -10.99
C THR A 63 -2.10 12.48 -11.68
N ARG A 64 -1.86 11.64 -12.69
CA ARG A 64 -2.92 11.00 -13.49
C ARG A 64 -3.29 9.63 -12.92
N ILE A 65 -3.83 9.61 -11.72
CA ILE A 65 -4.23 8.36 -11.06
C ILE A 65 -5.75 8.18 -11.04
N GLN A 66 -6.44 8.80 -12.01
CA GLN A 66 -7.89 8.89 -12.00
C GLN A 66 -8.62 7.56 -12.18
N SER A 67 -7.98 6.60 -12.86
CA SER A 67 -8.60 5.30 -13.09
C SER A 67 -8.06 4.24 -12.13
N CYS A 68 -7.47 4.64 -11.02
CA CYS A 68 -6.90 3.73 -10.05
C CYS A 68 -7.78 3.62 -8.80
N ASP A 69 -7.83 2.42 -8.24
CA ASP A 69 -8.56 2.15 -7.01
C ASP A 69 -7.56 1.81 -5.91
N LEU A 70 -7.81 2.35 -4.73
CA LEU A 70 -7.00 2.09 -3.55
C LEU A 70 -7.73 1.10 -2.64
N TYR A 71 -7.08 0.00 -2.31
CA TYR A 71 -7.58 -0.98 -1.35
C TYR A 71 -6.67 -1.03 -0.14
N VAL A 72 -7.25 -0.88 1.04
CA VAL A 72 -6.51 -0.89 2.31
C VAL A 72 -7.14 -1.95 3.21
N THR A 73 -6.32 -2.73 3.88
CA THR A 73 -6.81 -3.70 4.84
C THR A 73 -5.97 -3.68 6.10
N LEU A 74 -6.63 -3.95 7.21
CA LEU A 74 -6.02 -4.11 8.53
C LEU A 74 -6.11 -5.58 8.90
N GLU A 75 -4.99 -6.16 9.29
CA GLU A 75 -5.01 -7.50 9.84
C GLU A 75 -5.27 -7.40 11.34
N PRO A 76 -6.25 -8.15 11.87
CA PRO A 76 -6.50 -8.15 13.32
C PRO A 76 -5.28 -8.68 14.07
N CYS A 77 -4.96 -8.04 15.17
CA CYS A 77 -3.87 -8.48 16.03
C CYS A 77 -4.31 -9.61 16.95
#